data_9d29978d5e7ef8aebc8490c34110bfac
#
_entry.id   9d29978d5e7ef8aebc8490c34110bfac
#
_cell.length_a   1.000
_cell.length_b   1.000
_cell.length_c   1.000
_cell.angle_alpha   90.00
_cell.angle_beta   90.00
_cell.angle_gamma   90.00
#
_symmetry.space_group_name_H-M   'P 1'
#
loop_
_entity.id
_entity.type
_entity.pdbx_description
1 polymer ?
#
loop_
_entity_poly.entity_id
_entity_poly.type
_entity_poly.pdbx_seq_one_letter_code
_entity_poly.pdbx_strand_id
1 'polypeptide(L)'
;MVPVLSLNRHACSLGSTSLCHRPKSPHSKMPPITATSPPRQKIILRSDNLTSSDFGALFSRLFGNRYADTPPPPSNIIIGGVYGRHDGVSFRRMHYHGDFSVALPDPQNEITFVIPTAGKIVFNHVTESIGMAHIGLAIDKADIRSMRFIDDHAHHGISIDRLQLTERLSALLEKPVVQKIVFEPSVDLNTPAFQGLKALIDLATGTEFDALINSGTLMPSRLREMLIDAVLEAWPHNFTEALRGPAPCVAPRHVKVAMEFIQAHPQQLVSGVDLARLSHVSQRALQEGFRRFVGMSIVAYQRQVRLQRAYEALARGHAGSVTEVALRFGFSNVGRFCQYFQSAYGVSPAELKARR
;
A
#
# COMPACT_ATOMS: atom_id res chain seq x y z
N MET A 1 30.79 -52.00 -6.23
CA MET A 1 31.66 -52.76 -5.32
C MET A 1 31.24 -52.38 -3.91
N VAL A 2 30.52 -53.32 -3.27
CA VAL A 2 30.14 -53.35 -1.86
C VAL A 2 31.26 -54.15 -1.15
N PRO A 3 31.50 -53.98 0.15
CA PRO A 3 30.79 -54.66 1.21
C PRO A 3 30.58 -53.78 2.47
N VAL A 4 29.50 -53.86 3.23
CA VAL A 4 28.83 -54.83 4.13
C VAL A 4 29.76 -55.51 5.13
N LEU A 5 29.37 -55.41 6.40
CA LEU A 5 29.46 -56.36 7.54
C LEU A 5 29.58 -55.56 8.86
N SER A 6 28.81 -55.74 9.85
CA SER A 6 27.96 -56.68 10.58
C SER A 6 28.41 -56.78 12.04
N LEU A 7 27.43 -56.66 12.94
CA LEU A 7 27.21 -57.39 14.20
C LEU A 7 28.35 -57.54 15.25
N ASN A 8 28.07 -57.17 16.50
CA ASN A 8 27.92 -58.20 17.53
C ASN A 8 27.27 -57.73 18.84
N ARG A 9 26.42 -58.60 19.34
CA ARG A 9 25.76 -58.66 20.64
C ARG A 9 26.76 -58.93 21.77
N HIS A 10 26.42 -58.53 22.99
CA HIS A 10 26.38 -59.46 24.13
C HIS A 10 25.58 -58.90 25.30
N ALA A 11 24.78 -59.78 25.85
CA ALA A 11 23.90 -59.67 26.99
C ALA A 11 24.62 -60.07 28.29
N CYS A 12 24.07 -59.66 29.43
CA CYS A 12 23.92 -60.36 30.71
C CYS A 12 23.75 -59.31 31.80
N SER A 13 22.82 -59.24 32.63
CA SER A 13 21.90 -60.03 33.44
C SER A 13 22.02 -59.60 34.90
N LEU A 14 20.87 -59.46 35.52
CA LEU A 14 20.49 -59.67 36.92
C LEU A 14 20.86 -58.63 38.02
N GLY A 15 19.81 -58.19 38.73
CA GLY A 15 19.88 -57.83 40.13
C GLY A 15 18.81 -56.84 40.64
N SER A 16 17.61 -57.34 40.91
CA SER A 16 16.67 -57.17 42.01
C SER A 16 16.47 -55.78 42.71
N THR A 17 15.19 -55.40 42.73
CA THR A 17 14.37 -54.89 43.85
C THR A 17 14.68 -53.51 44.44
N SER A 18 13.79 -52.56 44.23
CA SER A 18 13.05 -51.92 45.30
C SER A 18 11.92 -51.01 44.76
N LEU A 19 10.75 -51.18 45.36
CA LEU A 19 9.52 -50.45 45.10
C LEU A 19 9.65 -48.98 45.54
N CYS A 20 9.32 -48.05 44.63
CA CYS A 20 8.85 -46.74 45.00
C CYS A 20 7.72 -46.31 44.06
N HIS A 21 6.51 -46.26 44.60
CA HIS A 21 5.32 -45.73 43.98
C HIS A 21 5.52 -44.24 43.62
N ARG A 22 5.40 -43.89 42.35
CA ARG A 22 5.12 -42.55 41.88
C ARG A 22 3.71 -42.51 41.25
N PRO A 23 2.90 -41.52 41.53
CA PRO A 23 1.55 -41.42 40.96
C PRO A 23 1.63 -41.07 39.48
N LYS A 24 0.84 -41.74 38.66
CA LYS A 24 0.66 -41.52 37.24
C LYS A 24 -0.12 -40.18 37.06
N SER A 25 0.54 -39.19 36.48
CA SER A 25 -0.14 -38.03 35.91
C SER A 25 -0.85 -38.44 34.60
N PRO A 26 -2.09 -37.98 34.39
CA PRO A 26 -2.81 -38.27 33.16
C PRO A 26 -2.22 -37.41 32.02
N HIS A 27 -1.53 -38.03 31.10
CA HIS A 27 -1.21 -37.38 29.81
C HIS A 27 -2.52 -37.14 29.05
N SER A 28 -3.08 -35.95 29.20
CA SER A 28 -4.05 -35.41 28.27
C SER A 28 -3.37 -35.25 26.91
N LYS A 29 -3.67 -36.14 25.96
CA LYS A 29 -3.35 -35.93 24.55
C LYS A 29 -4.22 -34.80 24.05
N MET A 30 -3.66 -33.58 23.96
CA MET A 30 -4.25 -32.51 23.16
C MET A 30 -4.40 -33.03 21.72
N PRO A 31 -5.59 -32.88 21.11
CA PRO A 31 -5.76 -33.15 19.69
C PRO A 31 -4.87 -32.18 18.89
N PRO A 32 -4.34 -32.59 17.74
CA PRO A 32 -3.56 -31.69 16.89
C PRO A 32 -4.45 -30.50 16.50
N ILE A 33 -4.01 -29.29 16.85
CA ILE A 33 -4.62 -28.06 16.35
C ILE A 33 -4.33 -28.04 14.85
N THR A 34 -5.28 -28.51 14.07
CA THR A 34 -5.31 -28.23 12.63
C THR A 34 -5.58 -26.73 12.52
N ALA A 35 -4.51 -25.96 12.34
CA ALA A 35 -4.59 -24.56 11.97
C ALA A 35 -5.23 -24.50 10.57
N THR A 36 -6.54 -24.45 10.52
CA THR A 36 -7.26 -24.05 9.33
C THR A 36 -6.90 -22.59 9.07
N SER A 37 -6.02 -22.37 8.10
CA SER A 37 -5.75 -21.03 7.59
C SER A 37 -7.10 -20.38 7.26
N PRO A 38 -7.32 -19.10 7.67
CA PRO A 38 -8.57 -18.42 7.34
C PRO A 38 -8.79 -18.48 5.82
N PRO A 39 -10.04 -18.64 5.35
CA PRO A 39 -10.32 -18.72 3.93
C PRO A 39 -9.73 -17.49 3.24
N ARG A 40 -8.93 -17.71 2.19
CA ARG A 40 -8.32 -16.62 1.42
C ARG A 40 -9.44 -15.73 0.90
N GLN A 41 -9.41 -14.44 1.25
CA GLN A 41 -10.37 -13.47 0.77
C GLN A 41 -10.23 -13.36 -0.76
N LYS A 42 -11.35 -13.47 -1.49
CA LYS A 42 -11.34 -13.30 -2.94
C LYS A 42 -10.81 -11.91 -3.27
N ILE A 43 -9.87 -11.84 -4.20
CA ILE A 43 -9.25 -10.59 -4.66
C ILE A 43 -10.15 -9.92 -5.69
N ILE A 44 -10.79 -10.71 -6.58
CA ILE A 44 -11.68 -10.22 -7.62
C ILE A 44 -13.12 -10.67 -7.32
N LEU A 45 -14.04 -9.71 -7.33
CA LEU A 45 -15.48 -9.90 -7.20
C LEU A 45 -16.16 -9.42 -8.47
N ARG A 46 -17.11 -10.22 -8.99
CA ARG A 46 -17.96 -9.88 -10.12
C ARG A 46 -19.38 -9.76 -9.66
N SER A 47 -20.12 -8.85 -10.24
CA SER A 47 -21.53 -8.64 -9.94
C SER A 47 -22.24 -8.12 -11.17
N ASP A 48 -23.37 -8.75 -11.50
CA ASP A 48 -24.25 -8.31 -12.57
C ASP A 48 -25.59 -7.88 -11.94
N ASN A 49 -26.06 -6.70 -12.32
CA ASN A 49 -27.38 -6.19 -11.98
C ASN A 49 -27.72 -6.19 -10.48
N LEU A 50 -26.88 -5.57 -9.66
CA LEU A 50 -27.17 -5.35 -8.25
C LEU A 50 -28.31 -4.35 -8.08
N THR A 51 -29.26 -4.69 -7.20
CA THR A 51 -30.26 -3.75 -6.71
C THR A 51 -29.64 -2.74 -5.74
N SER A 52 -30.36 -1.67 -5.43
CA SER A 52 -29.86 -0.64 -4.51
C SER A 52 -29.54 -1.18 -3.11
N SER A 53 -30.30 -2.15 -2.60
CA SER A 53 -30.04 -2.80 -1.30
C SER A 53 -28.78 -3.67 -1.32
N ASP A 54 -28.58 -4.43 -2.42
CA ASP A 54 -27.41 -5.28 -2.60
C ASP A 54 -26.13 -4.46 -2.79
N PHE A 55 -26.28 -3.29 -3.46
CA PHE A 55 -25.17 -2.35 -3.62
C PHE A 55 -24.69 -1.79 -2.29
N GLY A 56 -25.59 -1.36 -1.41
CA GLY A 56 -25.23 -0.88 -0.08
C GLY A 56 -24.45 -1.92 0.72
N ALA A 57 -24.90 -3.19 0.68
CA ALA A 57 -24.22 -4.31 1.33
C ALA A 57 -22.86 -4.60 0.70
N LEU A 58 -22.76 -4.60 -0.64
CA LEU A 58 -21.51 -4.81 -1.34
C LEU A 58 -20.54 -3.66 -1.10
N PHE A 59 -21.00 -2.43 -1.15
CA PHE A 59 -20.18 -1.23 -0.96
C PHE A 59 -19.63 -1.16 0.46
N SER A 60 -20.44 -1.50 1.47
CA SER A 60 -19.98 -1.63 2.85
C SER A 60 -18.92 -2.73 3.01
N ARG A 61 -19.10 -3.84 2.31
CA ARG A 61 -18.13 -4.95 2.31
C ARG A 61 -16.81 -4.61 1.62
N LEU A 62 -16.86 -3.84 0.53
CA LEU A 62 -15.67 -3.46 -0.25
C LEU A 62 -14.91 -2.29 0.36
N PHE A 63 -15.63 -1.35 0.99
CA PHE A 63 -15.07 -0.08 1.48
C PHE A 63 -15.16 0.09 3.01
N GLY A 64 -15.68 -0.92 3.73
CA GLY A 64 -15.84 -0.92 5.19
C GLY A 64 -17.25 -0.57 5.65
N ASN A 65 -17.59 -0.97 6.89
CA ASN A 65 -18.93 -0.91 7.50
C ASN A 65 -19.50 0.52 7.71
N ARG A 66 -18.86 1.56 7.21
CA ARG A 66 -19.21 2.94 7.49
C ARG A 66 -20.25 3.55 6.54
N TYR A 67 -20.79 2.72 5.63
CA TYR A 67 -21.86 3.11 4.69
C TYR A 67 -23.27 2.81 5.22
N ALA A 68 -23.40 2.31 6.45
CA ALA A 68 -24.70 1.98 7.03
C ALA A 68 -25.65 3.18 7.19
N ASP A 69 -25.09 4.39 7.27
CA ASP A 69 -25.86 5.63 7.43
C ASP A 69 -26.08 6.39 6.12
N THR A 70 -25.64 5.85 4.99
CA THR A 70 -25.87 6.48 3.68
C THR A 70 -27.27 6.10 3.20
N PRO A 71 -28.11 7.06 2.78
CA PRO A 71 -29.42 6.72 2.23
C PRO A 71 -29.23 5.78 1.04
N PRO A 72 -30.01 4.68 0.98
CA PRO A 72 -29.90 3.73 -0.13
C PRO A 72 -30.12 4.46 -1.45
N PRO A 73 -29.38 4.11 -2.50
CA PRO A 73 -29.63 4.63 -3.83
C PRO A 73 -31.10 4.35 -4.25
N PRO A 74 -31.70 5.15 -5.13
CA PRO A 74 -33.05 4.91 -5.62
C PRO A 74 -33.28 3.48 -6.12
N SER A 75 -34.45 2.95 -5.98
CA SER A 75 -34.81 1.54 -6.29
C SER A 75 -34.64 1.14 -7.76
N ASN A 76 -34.53 2.12 -8.66
CA ASN A 76 -34.40 1.93 -10.11
C ASN A 76 -32.94 1.89 -10.59
N ILE A 77 -31.95 1.91 -9.70
CA ILE A 77 -30.57 1.88 -10.10
C ILE A 77 -30.10 0.44 -10.27
N ILE A 78 -29.40 0.21 -11.37
CA ILE A 78 -28.73 -1.05 -11.66
C ILE A 78 -27.22 -0.79 -11.69
N ILE A 79 -26.47 -1.59 -10.93
CA ILE A 79 -25.03 -1.50 -10.83
C ILE A 79 -24.42 -2.84 -11.16
N GLY A 80 -23.43 -2.83 -12.03
CA GLY A 80 -22.72 -4.04 -12.37
C GLY A 80 -21.24 -3.78 -12.65
N GLY A 81 -20.49 -4.85 -12.75
CA GLY A 81 -19.08 -4.79 -13.11
C GLY A 81 -18.18 -5.70 -12.29
N VAL A 82 -16.91 -5.36 -12.31
CA VAL A 82 -15.84 -6.11 -11.67
C VAL A 82 -15.05 -5.20 -10.75
N TYR A 83 -14.81 -5.69 -9.55
CA TYR A 83 -14.00 -5.02 -8.54
C TYR A 83 -12.93 -5.97 -8.01
N GLY A 84 -11.68 -5.53 -8.01
CA GLY A 84 -10.56 -6.26 -7.41
C GLY A 84 -9.87 -5.42 -6.33
N ARG A 85 -9.35 -6.07 -5.29
CA ARG A 85 -8.55 -5.42 -4.24
C ARG A 85 -7.44 -6.33 -3.74
N HIS A 86 -6.22 -5.79 -3.67
CA HIS A 86 -5.07 -6.47 -3.08
C HIS A 86 -4.11 -5.45 -2.46
N ASP A 87 -3.82 -5.62 -1.17
CA ASP A 87 -2.78 -4.91 -0.41
C ASP A 87 -2.67 -3.41 -0.74
N GLY A 88 -3.74 -2.65 -0.43
CA GLY A 88 -3.78 -1.20 -0.59
C GLY A 88 -4.03 -0.69 -2.02
N VAL A 89 -4.24 -1.58 -2.99
CA VAL A 89 -4.64 -1.21 -4.36
C VAL A 89 -5.98 -1.85 -4.68
N SER A 90 -6.92 -1.06 -5.19
CA SER A 90 -8.15 -1.56 -5.78
C SER A 90 -8.25 -1.13 -7.23
N PHE A 91 -8.81 -2.00 -8.05
CA PHE A 91 -9.04 -1.76 -9.48
C PHE A 91 -10.45 -2.22 -9.84
N ARG A 92 -11.07 -1.55 -10.81
CA ARG A 92 -12.49 -1.80 -11.11
C ARG A 92 -12.83 -1.40 -12.52
N ARG A 93 -13.83 -2.10 -13.07
CA ARG A 93 -14.58 -1.74 -14.26
C ARG A 93 -16.06 -1.82 -13.90
N MET A 94 -16.70 -0.67 -13.78
CA MET A 94 -18.06 -0.56 -13.27
C MET A 94 -18.97 0.17 -14.25
N HIS A 95 -20.25 -0.17 -14.23
CA HIS A 95 -21.30 0.54 -14.94
C HIS A 95 -22.50 0.75 -14.01
N TYR A 96 -23.19 1.86 -14.23
CA TYR A 96 -24.29 2.33 -13.41
C TYR A 96 -25.38 2.83 -14.33
N HIS A 97 -26.59 2.29 -14.20
CA HIS A 97 -27.76 2.76 -14.92
C HIS A 97 -28.63 3.57 -13.99
N GLY A 98 -29.01 4.78 -14.44
CA GLY A 98 -29.75 5.77 -13.67
C GLY A 98 -28.87 6.77 -12.93
N ASP A 99 -29.47 7.93 -12.65
CA ASP A 99 -28.80 9.03 -11.96
C ASP A 99 -28.95 8.90 -10.45
N PHE A 100 -27.85 8.96 -9.72
CA PHE A 100 -27.88 8.90 -8.26
C PHE A 100 -26.65 9.51 -7.61
N SER A 101 -26.76 9.77 -6.31
CA SER A 101 -25.67 10.29 -5.49
C SER A 101 -25.34 9.34 -4.34
N VAL A 102 -24.06 9.26 -4.01
CA VAL A 102 -23.54 8.51 -2.87
C VAL A 102 -22.76 9.47 -1.98
N ALA A 103 -23.14 9.57 -0.70
CA ALA A 103 -22.34 10.27 0.30
C ALA A 103 -21.20 9.38 0.79
N LEU A 104 -20.04 9.97 1.06
CA LEU A 104 -18.86 9.29 1.58
C LEU A 104 -18.55 9.88 2.98
N PRO A 105 -19.02 9.26 4.05
CA PRO A 105 -18.96 9.86 5.38
C PRO A 105 -17.55 9.94 5.96
N ASP A 106 -16.65 9.05 5.53
CA ASP A 106 -15.31 8.96 6.13
C ASP A 106 -14.19 9.18 5.12
N PRO A 107 -13.21 10.02 5.48
CA PRO A 107 -12.02 10.21 4.67
C PRO A 107 -11.17 8.93 4.62
N GLN A 108 -10.79 8.51 3.41
CA GLN A 108 -9.91 7.36 3.18
C GLN A 108 -8.51 7.83 2.79
N ASN A 109 -7.50 7.10 3.20
CA ASN A 109 -6.09 7.41 2.89
C ASN A 109 -5.66 6.88 1.50
N GLU A 110 -6.53 7.08 0.49
CA GLU A 110 -6.32 6.60 -0.87
C GLU A 110 -6.47 7.74 -1.88
N ILE A 111 -5.78 7.62 -3.00
CA ILE A 111 -6.05 8.43 -4.20
C ILE A 111 -6.78 7.55 -5.19
N THR A 112 -7.92 8.02 -5.71
CA THR A 112 -8.67 7.33 -6.75
C THR A 112 -8.44 7.99 -8.10
N PHE A 113 -8.18 7.17 -9.10
CA PHE A 113 -8.00 7.53 -10.50
C PHE A 113 -9.20 6.98 -11.25
N VAL A 114 -9.95 7.85 -11.90
CA VAL A 114 -11.16 7.49 -12.61
C VAL A 114 -11.01 7.81 -14.10
N ILE A 115 -11.27 6.81 -14.92
CA ILE A 115 -11.22 6.85 -16.38
C ILE A 115 -12.64 6.57 -16.88
N PRO A 116 -13.52 7.59 -17.01
CA PRO A 116 -14.87 7.39 -17.51
C PRO A 116 -14.86 6.92 -18.96
N THR A 117 -15.80 6.00 -19.28
CA THR A 117 -16.00 5.47 -20.62
C THR A 117 -17.38 5.83 -21.19
N ALA A 118 -18.33 6.15 -20.30
CA ALA A 118 -19.67 6.64 -20.65
C ALA A 118 -20.21 7.52 -19.52
N GLY A 119 -21.20 8.36 -19.82
CA GLY A 119 -21.84 9.23 -18.85
C GLY A 119 -20.89 10.20 -18.15
N LYS A 120 -21.27 10.65 -16.96
CA LYS A 120 -20.50 11.60 -16.15
C LYS A 120 -20.42 11.14 -14.70
N ILE A 121 -19.31 11.46 -14.06
CA ILE A 121 -19.14 11.34 -12.61
C ILE A 121 -18.74 12.70 -12.03
N VAL A 122 -19.39 13.10 -10.96
CA VAL A 122 -19.16 14.38 -10.28
C VAL A 122 -18.73 14.08 -8.86
N PHE A 123 -17.54 14.57 -8.48
CA PHE A 123 -17.04 14.47 -7.12
C PHE A 123 -17.22 15.83 -6.43
N ASN A 124 -17.92 15.82 -5.30
CA ASN A 124 -18.04 16.99 -4.43
C ASN A 124 -16.97 16.91 -3.33
N HIS A 125 -16.06 17.85 -3.39
CA HIS A 125 -15.04 18.11 -2.36
C HIS A 125 -14.99 19.63 -2.09
N VAL A 126 -13.84 20.25 -1.86
CA VAL A 126 -13.74 21.72 -1.70
C VAL A 126 -14.25 22.46 -2.95
N THR A 127 -13.99 21.88 -4.12
CA THR A 127 -14.50 22.29 -5.43
C THR A 127 -15.13 21.09 -6.13
N GLU A 128 -16.06 21.33 -7.06
CA GLU A 128 -16.66 20.26 -7.86
C GLU A 128 -15.70 19.82 -8.97
N SER A 129 -15.50 18.49 -9.14
CA SER A 129 -14.72 17.91 -10.24
C SER A 129 -15.57 16.97 -11.07
N ILE A 130 -15.57 17.16 -12.40
CA ILE A 130 -16.41 16.43 -13.34
C ILE A 130 -15.53 15.57 -14.27
N GLY A 131 -15.73 14.26 -14.23
CA GLY A 131 -15.15 13.30 -15.16
C GLY A 131 -16.14 12.86 -16.23
N MET A 132 -15.65 12.72 -17.47
CA MET A 132 -16.43 12.23 -18.62
C MET A 132 -15.50 11.50 -19.59
N ALA A 133 -16.04 10.89 -20.66
CA ALA A 133 -15.31 9.95 -21.53
C ALA A 133 -13.89 10.40 -21.99
N HIS A 134 -13.62 11.69 -22.06
CA HIS A 134 -12.30 12.24 -22.43
C HIS A 134 -11.58 12.95 -21.28
N ILE A 135 -12.19 13.05 -20.10
CA ILE A 135 -11.64 13.71 -18.91
C ILE A 135 -11.53 12.71 -17.77
N GLY A 136 -10.29 12.32 -17.45
CA GLY A 136 -9.97 11.52 -16.28
C GLY A 136 -9.75 12.38 -15.04
N LEU A 137 -10.00 11.81 -13.87
CA LEU A 137 -9.88 12.49 -12.58
C LEU A 137 -8.96 11.73 -11.62
N ALA A 138 -8.03 12.45 -10.98
CA ALA A 138 -7.29 11.97 -9.81
C ALA A 138 -7.83 12.68 -8.57
N ILE A 139 -8.50 11.93 -7.70
CA ILE A 139 -9.22 12.48 -6.53
C ILE A 139 -8.63 11.92 -5.24
N ASP A 140 -8.29 12.80 -4.32
CA ASP A 140 -7.95 12.45 -2.94
C ASP A 140 -9.22 12.05 -2.19
N LYS A 141 -9.33 10.77 -1.81
CA LYS A 141 -10.52 10.29 -1.07
C LYS A 141 -10.66 10.90 0.33
N ALA A 142 -9.61 11.50 0.86
CA ALA A 142 -9.70 12.21 2.12
C ALA A 142 -10.58 13.47 2.04
N ASP A 143 -10.71 14.04 0.86
CA ASP A 143 -11.40 15.31 0.63
C ASP A 143 -12.82 15.13 0.05
N ILE A 144 -13.19 13.92 -0.39
CA ILE A 144 -14.50 13.64 -1.01
C ILE A 144 -15.60 13.63 0.06
N ARG A 145 -16.67 14.35 -0.20
CA ARG A 145 -17.91 14.34 0.62
C ARG A 145 -19.01 13.50 -0.02
N SER A 146 -19.16 13.60 -1.34
CA SER A 146 -20.11 12.81 -2.11
C SER A 146 -19.67 12.67 -3.55
N MET A 147 -20.26 11.70 -4.25
CA MET A 147 -20.13 11.54 -5.69
C MET A 147 -21.52 11.34 -6.31
N ARG A 148 -21.70 11.82 -7.53
CA ARG A 148 -22.91 11.70 -8.32
C ARG A 148 -22.60 11.06 -9.66
N PHE A 149 -23.38 10.06 -10.02
CA PHE A 149 -23.32 9.37 -11.31
C PHE A 149 -24.47 9.86 -12.18
N ILE A 150 -24.22 10.17 -13.44
CA ILE A 150 -25.15 10.81 -14.34
C ILE A 150 -25.02 10.22 -15.74
N ASP A 151 -26.12 10.10 -16.48
CA ASP A 151 -26.17 9.68 -17.87
C ASP A 151 -25.63 8.24 -18.08
N ASP A 152 -26.12 7.27 -17.31
CA ASP A 152 -25.69 5.86 -17.41
C ASP A 152 -24.17 5.73 -17.40
N HIS A 153 -23.57 6.10 -16.29
CA HIS A 153 -22.14 6.21 -16.13
C HIS A 153 -21.41 4.86 -16.17
N ALA A 154 -20.30 4.81 -16.90
CA ALA A 154 -19.36 3.69 -16.84
C ALA A 154 -17.91 4.18 -16.72
N HIS A 155 -17.08 3.46 -15.96
CA HIS A 155 -15.68 3.82 -15.79
C HIS A 155 -14.76 2.64 -15.50
N HIS A 156 -13.51 2.80 -15.85
CA HIS A 156 -12.38 2.10 -15.25
C HIS A 156 -11.84 2.93 -14.10
N GLY A 157 -11.43 2.27 -13.02
CA GLY A 157 -10.89 2.99 -11.87
C GLY A 157 -9.81 2.22 -11.14
N ILE A 158 -8.87 2.96 -10.58
CA ILE A 158 -7.87 2.45 -9.66
C ILE A 158 -7.90 3.33 -8.41
N SER A 159 -7.84 2.71 -7.23
CA SER A 159 -7.59 3.46 -6.00
C SER A 159 -6.35 2.88 -5.32
N ILE A 160 -5.44 3.73 -4.90
CA ILE A 160 -4.15 3.32 -4.36
C ILE A 160 -3.96 4.01 -3.01
N ASP A 161 -3.63 3.22 -1.99
CA ASP A 161 -3.22 3.74 -0.68
C ASP A 161 -1.97 4.61 -0.84
N ARG A 162 -1.93 5.75 -0.13
CA ARG A 162 -0.81 6.70 -0.22
C ARG A 162 0.52 6.09 0.20
N LEU A 163 0.49 5.14 1.15
CA LEU A 163 1.70 4.45 1.57
C LEU A 163 2.27 3.62 0.41
N GLN A 164 1.42 2.88 -0.32
CA GLN A 164 1.83 2.09 -1.47
C GLN A 164 2.42 2.95 -2.59
N LEU A 165 1.80 4.11 -2.88
CA LEU A 165 2.35 5.09 -3.83
C LEU A 165 3.72 5.61 -3.38
N THR A 166 3.84 5.97 -2.10
CA THR A 166 5.08 6.52 -1.54
C THR A 166 6.21 5.49 -1.50
N GLU A 167 5.90 4.27 -1.08
CA GLU A 167 6.87 3.15 -1.05
C GLU A 167 7.36 2.84 -2.47
N ARG A 168 6.44 2.73 -3.44
CA ARG A 168 6.80 2.42 -4.82
C ARG A 168 7.62 3.53 -5.48
N LEU A 169 7.18 4.77 -5.33
CA LEU A 169 7.91 5.93 -5.86
C LEU A 169 9.31 6.06 -5.23
N SER A 170 9.42 5.79 -3.92
CA SER A 170 10.72 5.78 -3.24
C SER A 170 11.65 4.70 -3.79
N ALA A 171 11.11 3.53 -4.10
CA ALA A 171 11.88 2.43 -4.71
C ALA A 171 12.33 2.78 -6.15
N LEU A 172 11.44 3.36 -6.96
CA LEU A 172 11.77 3.78 -8.34
C LEU A 172 12.80 4.89 -8.39
N LEU A 173 12.73 5.85 -7.46
CA LEU A 173 13.68 6.97 -7.37
C LEU A 173 14.96 6.63 -6.60
N GLU A 174 15.06 5.43 -6.04
CA GLU A 174 16.16 4.98 -5.14
C GLU A 174 16.44 5.96 -3.98
N LYS A 175 15.42 6.70 -3.54
CA LYS A 175 15.51 7.67 -2.44
C LYS A 175 14.18 7.82 -1.70
N PRO A 176 14.19 8.17 -0.40
CA PRO A 176 12.96 8.40 0.34
C PRO A 176 12.12 9.55 -0.25
N VAL A 177 10.87 9.29 -0.49
CA VAL A 177 9.88 10.31 -0.87
C VAL A 177 9.18 10.80 0.40
N VAL A 178 9.38 12.06 0.75
CA VAL A 178 8.80 12.69 1.95
C VAL A 178 7.89 13.87 1.65
N GLN A 179 7.76 14.22 0.38
CA GLN A 179 6.77 15.20 -0.05
C GLN A 179 5.49 14.47 -0.42
N LYS A 180 4.35 15.12 -0.17
CA LYS A 180 3.05 14.64 -0.67
C LYS A 180 3.14 14.48 -2.19
N ILE A 181 2.74 13.31 -2.69
CA ILE A 181 2.58 13.10 -4.13
C ILE A 181 1.29 13.84 -4.52
N VAL A 182 1.43 14.79 -5.44
CA VAL A 182 0.34 15.63 -5.94
C VAL A 182 0.17 15.33 -7.41
N PHE A 183 -0.95 14.71 -7.77
CA PHE A 183 -1.33 14.41 -9.14
C PHE A 183 -2.09 15.58 -9.76
N GLU A 184 -1.99 15.73 -11.09
CA GLU A 184 -2.89 16.62 -11.82
C GLU A 184 -4.33 16.14 -11.61
N PRO A 185 -5.24 17.03 -11.14
CA PRO A 185 -6.58 16.64 -10.72
C PRO A 185 -7.47 16.19 -11.88
N SER A 186 -7.20 16.67 -13.10
CA SER A 186 -7.88 16.25 -14.32
C SER A 186 -6.91 16.12 -15.49
N VAL A 187 -7.16 15.15 -16.37
CA VAL A 187 -6.29 14.81 -17.51
C VAL A 187 -7.11 14.51 -18.75
N ASP A 188 -6.49 14.75 -19.94
CA ASP A 188 -7.04 14.29 -21.20
C ASP A 188 -6.71 12.80 -21.42
N LEU A 189 -7.76 11.98 -21.50
CA LEU A 189 -7.67 10.53 -21.66
C LEU A 189 -7.34 10.05 -23.09
N ASN A 190 -7.25 10.95 -24.06
CA ASN A 190 -6.98 10.60 -25.45
C ASN A 190 -5.50 10.26 -25.72
N THR A 191 -4.65 10.31 -24.70
CA THR A 191 -3.23 9.99 -24.88
C THR A 191 -2.96 8.46 -24.86
N PRO A 192 -1.92 7.97 -25.54
CA PRO A 192 -1.58 6.54 -25.56
C PRO A 192 -1.34 5.92 -24.17
N ALA A 193 -0.79 6.68 -23.23
CA ALA A 193 -0.52 6.21 -21.88
C ALA A 193 -1.82 5.78 -21.15
N PHE A 194 -2.88 6.56 -21.29
CA PHE A 194 -4.18 6.21 -20.69
C PHE A 194 -4.87 5.04 -21.39
N GLN A 195 -4.65 4.85 -22.69
CA GLN A 195 -5.12 3.65 -23.39
C GLN A 195 -4.42 2.39 -22.86
N GLY A 196 -3.10 2.47 -22.61
CA GLY A 196 -2.34 1.39 -21.95
C GLY A 196 -2.83 1.09 -20.53
N LEU A 197 -3.07 2.12 -19.73
CA LEU A 197 -3.60 1.97 -18.36
C LEU A 197 -5.00 1.34 -18.37
N LYS A 198 -5.88 1.76 -19.28
CA LYS A 198 -7.20 1.16 -19.46
C LYS A 198 -7.11 -0.31 -19.85
N ALA A 199 -6.26 -0.66 -20.83
CA ALA A 199 -6.04 -2.04 -21.26
C ALA A 199 -5.52 -2.93 -20.11
N LEU A 200 -4.66 -2.40 -19.24
CA LEU A 200 -4.19 -3.11 -18.05
C LEU A 200 -5.33 -3.39 -17.05
N ILE A 201 -6.24 -2.43 -16.85
CA ILE A 201 -7.43 -2.64 -16.01
C ILE A 201 -8.38 -3.65 -16.65
N ASP A 202 -8.59 -3.60 -17.96
CA ASP A 202 -9.41 -4.56 -18.69
C ASP A 202 -8.84 -5.98 -18.55
N LEU A 203 -7.53 -6.14 -18.68
CA LEU A 203 -6.83 -7.41 -18.44
C LEU A 203 -7.03 -7.88 -16.99
N ALA A 204 -6.80 -6.99 -16.00
CA ALA A 204 -6.93 -7.32 -14.59
C ALA A 204 -8.36 -7.68 -14.17
N THR A 205 -9.36 -7.16 -14.90
CA THR A 205 -10.79 -7.43 -14.68
C THR A 205 -11.37 -8.47 -15.64
N GLY A 206 -10.57 -9.04 -16.55
CA GLY A 206 -10.93 -10.13 -17.45
C GLY A 206 -11.16 -11.45 -16.72
N THR A 207 -12.06 -12.29 -17.24
CA THR A 207 -12.37 -13.62 -16.65
C THR A 207 -11.19 -14.57 -16.67
N GLU A 208 -10.35 -14.43 -17.68
CA GLU A 208 -9.19 -15.27 -17.91
C GLU A 208 -8.14 -15.15 -16.79
N PHE A 209 -8.12 -14.00 -16.11
CA PHE A 209 -7.20 -13.72 -15.01
C PHE A 209 -7.73 -14.13 -13.62
N ASP A 210 -9.03 -14.41 -13.48
CA ASP A 210 -9.65 -14.66 -12.16
C ASP A 210 -8.99 -15.81 -11.41
N ALA A 211 -8.73 -16.94 -12.08
CA ALA A 211 -8.11 -18.09 -11.46
C ALA A 211 -6.67 -17.78 -11.01
N LEU A 212 -5.90 -17.11 -11.87
CA LEU A 212 -4.51 -16.76 -11.61
C LEU A 212 -4.36 -15.77 -10.46
N ILE A 213 -5.27 -14.81 -10.36
CA ILE A 213 -5.26 -13.78 -9.31
C ILE A 213 -5.86 -14.31 -8.00
N ASN A 214 -7.00 -15.00 -8.04
CA ASN A 214 -7.67 -15.48 -6.83
C ASN A 214 -6.94 -16.66 -6.17
N SER A 215 -6.24 -17.50 -6.95
CA SER A 215 -5.54 -18.70 -6.46
C SER A 215 -4.03 -18.51 -6.40
N GLY A 216 -3.48 -17.56 -7.13
CA GLY A 216 -2.04 -17.31 -7.22
C GLY A 216 -1.45 -16.72 -5.93
N THR A 217 -0.17 -16.98 -5.69
CA THR A 217 0.59 -16.38 -4.59
C THR A 217 1.46 -15.20 -5.04
N LEU A 218 1.94 -15.23 -6.28
CA LEU A 218 2.85 -14.23 -6.84
C LEU A 218 2.13 -13.16 -7.67
N MET A 219 1.14 -13.57 -8.47
CA MET A 219 0.49 -12.69 -9.43
C MET A 219 -0.24 -11.50 -8.81
N PRO A 220 -0.96 -11.63 -7.67
CA PRO A 220 -1.60 -10.48 -7.05
C PRO A 220 -0.65 -9.33 -6.72
N SER A 221 0.53 -9.64 -6.16
CA SER A 221 1.54 -8.64 -5.83
C SER A 221 2.17 -8.03 -7.07
N ARG A 222 2.40 -8.82 -8.13
CA ARG A 222 2.94 -8.31 -9.40
C ARG A 222 1.94 -7.40 -10.12
N LEU A 223 0.67 -7.82 -10.18
CA LEU A 223 -0.40 -6.97 -10.72
C LEU A 223 -0.50 -5.65 -9.96
N ARG A 224 -0.45 -5.69 -8.63
CA ARG A 224 -0.43 -4.47 -7.80
C ARG A 224 0.70 -3.53 -8.20
N GLU A 225 1.94 -4.04 -8.29
CA GLU A 225 3.10 -3.25 -8.69
C GLU A 225 2.91 -2.65 -10.09
N MET A 226 2.47 -3.45 -11.05
CA MET A 226 2.19 -2.99 -12.43
C MET A 226 1.13 -1.88 -12.46
N LEU A 227 0.06 -2.00 -11.68
CA LEU A 227 -1.00 -0.98 -11.62
C LEU A 227 -0.48 0.33 -11.02
N ILE A 228 0.36 0.26 -9.98
CA ILE A 228 0.98 1.46 -9.39
C ILE A 228 1.92 2.11 -10.41
N ASP A 229 2.78 1.33 -11.06
CA ASP A 229 3.73 1.83 -12.05
C ASP A 229 3.02 2.48 -13.23
N ALA A 230 1.97 1.83 -13.74
CA ALA A 230 1.18 2.35 -14.85
C ALA A 230 0.49 3.69 -14.51
N VAL A 231 0.02 3.86 -13.26
CA VAL A 231 -0.52 5.15 -12.79
C VAL A 231 0.57 6.21 -12.67
N LEU A 232 1.72 5.88 -12.08
CA LEU A 232 2.84 6.82 -11.95
C LEU A 232 3.42 7.24 -13.30
N GLU A 233 3.37 6.36 -14.30
CA GLU A 233 3.83 6.65 -15.67
C GLU A 233 2.82 7.49 -16.47
N ALA A 234 1.51 7.11 -16.38
CA ALA A 234 0.47 7.73 -17.19
C ALA A 234 -0.03 9.05 -16.62
N TRP A 235 -0.14 9.16 -15.28
CA TRP A 235 -0.76 10.33 -14.63
C TRP A 235 0.28 11.35 -14.21
N PRO A 236 0.27 12.60 -14.75
CA PRO A 236 1.21 13.64 -14.36
C PRO A 236 1.14 13.96 -12.86
N HIS A 237 2.29 14.12 -12.22
CA HIS A 237 2.43 14.45 -10.82
C HIS A 237 3.74 15.18 -10.53
N ASN A 238 3.91 15.74 -9.34
CA ASN A 238 5.07 16.55 -8.97
C ASN A 238 6.43 15.81 -8.99
N PHE A 239 6.46 14.51 -9.22
CA PHE A 239 7.68 13.71 -9.41
C PHE A 239 7.84 13.17 -10.84
N THR A 240 6.96 13.51 -11.78
CA THR A 240 6.99 13.01 -13.16
C THR A 240 8.34 13.25 -13.82
N GLU A 241 8.88 14.46 -13.73
CA GLU A 241 10.20 14.79 -14.30
C GLU A 241 11.34 14.02 -13.63
N ALA A 242 11.22 13.76 -12.32
CA ALA A 242 12.22 12.98 -11.61
C ALA A 242 12.22 11.50 -12.03
N LEU A 243 11.05 10.94 -12.40
CA LEU A 243 10.94 9.58 -12.93
C LEU A 243 11.41 9.48 -14.39
N ARG A 244 11.15 10.50 -15.22
CA ARG A 244 11.56 10.56 -16.64
C ARG A 244 13.01 10.99 -16.82
N GLY A 245 13.60 11.56 -15.77
CA GLY A 245 14.99 11.98 -15.79
C GLY A 245 15.95 10.83 -16.11
N PRO A 246 17.18 11.14 -16.54
CA PRO A 246 18.19 10.10 -16.71
C PRO A 246 18.30 9.28 -15.43
N ALA A 247 18.45 7.97 -15.61
CA ALA A 247 18.62 7.07 -14.47
C ALA A 247 19.61 7.70 -13.47
N PRO A 248 19.28 7.73 -12.17
CA PRO A 248 20.12 8.41 -11.17
C PRO A 248 21.56 8.00 -11.40
N CYS A 249 22.45 8.99 -11.60
CA CYS A 249 23.87 8.72 -11.76
C CYS A 249 24.27 7.79 -10.64
N VAL A 250 24.77 6.59 -10.95
CA VAL A 250 25.02 5.54 -9.96
C VAL A 250 25.82 6.15 -8.82
N ALA A 251 25.21 6.28 -7.65
CA ALA A 251 25.85 6.88 -6.50
C ALA A 251 27.14 6.10 -6.18
N PRO A 252 28.26 6.77 -5.93
CA PRO A 252 29.51 6.10 -5.58
C PRO A 252 29.29 5.14 -4.40
N ARG A 253 30.09 4.07 -4.37
CA ARG A 253 29.95 3.01 -3.34
C ARG A 253 29.86 3.56 -1.92
N HIS A 254 30.66 4.56 -1.58
CA HIS A 254 30.66 5.17 -0.24
C HIS A 254 29.33 5.86 0.12
N VAL A 255 28.65 6.46 -0.87
CA VAL A 255 27.31 7.06 -0.69
C VAL A 255 26.27 5.96 -0.49
N LYS A 256 26.31 4.89 -1.32
CA LYS A 256 25.41 3.75 -1.20
C LYS A 256 25.53 3.06 0.16
N VAL A 257 26.75 2.78 0.62
CA VAL A 257 26.99 2.19 1.94
C VAL A 257 26.38 3.03 3.06
N ALA A 258 26.56 4.35 3.02
CA ALA A 258 25.96 5.23 4.03
C ALA A 258 24.42 5.26 3.94
N MET A 259 23.84 5.28 2.73
CA MET A 259 22.39 5.21 2.54
C MET A 259 21.81 3.90 3.06
N GLU A 260 22.38 2.77 2.70
CA GLU A 260 21.97 1.44 3.15
C GLU A 260 22.04 1.32 4.68
N PHE A 261 23.09 1.83 5.29
CA PHE A 261 23.22 1.85 6.75
C PHE A 261 22.09 2.66 7.41
N ILE A 262 21.81 3.88 6.91
CA ILE A 262 20.75 4.74 7.44
C ILE A 262 19.37 4.07 7.27
N GLN A 263 19.13 3.42 6.14
CA GLN A 263 17.86 2.71 5.86
C GLN A 263 17.66 1.47 6.75
N ALA A 264 18.74 0.75 7.02
CA ALA A 264 18.73 -0.43 7.89
C ALA A 264 18.57 -0.07 9.37
N HIS A 265 19.02 1.13 9.79
CA HIS A 265 19.03 1.57 11.19
C HIS A 265 18.25 2.89 11.39
N PRO A 266 16.98 2.98 11.04
CA PRO A 266 16.23 4.24 11.03
C PRO A 266 16.01 4.83 12.43
N GLN A 267 16.19 4.03 13.49
CA GLN A 267 16.03 4.46 14.88
C GLN A 267 17.32 5.10 15.45
N GLN A 268 18.46 4.91 14.78
CA GLN A 268 19.74 5.41 15.23
C GLN A 268 20.05 6.78 14.63
N LEU A 269 20.48 7.71 15.49
CA LEU A 269 21.06 8.99 15.08
C LEU A 269 22.57 8.79 14.89
N VAL A 270 22.98 8.59 13.64
CA VAL A 270 24.40 8.36 13.34
C VAL A 270 25.05 9.67 12.91
N SER A 271 26.22 10.00 13.49
CA SER A 271 26.94 11.21 13.10
C SER A 271 27.50 11.10 11.66
N GLY A 272 27.65 12.25 10.99
CA GLY A 272 28.29 12.27 9.68
C GLY A 272 29.73 11.76 9.70
N VAL A 273 30.43 11.86 10.83
CA VAL A 273 31.77 11.32 11.04
C VAL A 273 31.78 9.80 11.06
N ASP A 274 30.85 9.19 11.80
CA ASP A 274 30.75 7.73 11.89
C ASP A 274 30.30 7.11 10.57
N LEU A 275 29.38 7.76 9.85
CA LEU A 275 29.00 7.34 8.49
C LEU A 275 30.17 7.44 7.51
N ALA A 276 30.98 8.49 7.61
CA ALA A 276 32.17 8.64 6.77
C ALA A 276 33.21 7.56 7.06
N ARG A 277 33.40 7.24 8.34
CA ARG A 277 34.29 6.15 8.78
C ARG A 277 33.79 4.80 8.26
N LEU A 278 32.49 4.52 8.39
CA LEU A 278 31.85 3.31 7.87
C LEU A 278 32.01 3.19 6.34
N SER A 279 31.95 4.31 5.65
CA SER A 279 32.06 4.39 4.18
C SER A 279 33.50 4.52 3.67
N HIS A 280 34.51 4.50 4.56
CA HIS A 280 35.94 4.62 4.26
C HIS A 280 36.29 5.89 3.46
N VAL A 281 35.69 7.02 3.78
CA VAL A 281 35.95 8.33 3.15
C VAL A 281 36.01 9.44 4.20
N SER A 282 36.50 10.63 3.79
CA SER A 282 36.39 11.81 4.64
C SER A 282 34.95 12.28 4.79
N GLN A 283 34.59 12.93 5.91
CA GLN A 283 33.29 13.50 6.13
C GLN A 283 32.91 14.49 5.02
N ARG A 284 33.85 15.28 4.53
CA ARG A 284 33.64 16.24 3.43
C ARG A 284 33.27 15.52 2.13
N ALA A 285 33.99 14.47 1.78
CA ALA A 285 33.70 13.68 0.58
C ALA A 285 32.32 13.02 0.66
N LEU A 286 31.91 12.50 1.83
CA LEU A 286 30.58 11.93 2.02
C LEU A 286 29.50 13.01 1.91
N GLN A 287 29.68 14.19 2.52
CA GLN A 287 28.73 15.31 2.43
C GLN A 287 28.55 15.79 1.00
N GLU A 288 29.66 15.90 0.25
CA GLU A 288 29.65 16.31 -1.15
C GLU A 288 28.94 15.23 -2.02
N GLY A 289 29.23 13.95 -1.77
CA GLY A 289 28.55 12.83 -2.40
C GLY A 289 27.04 12.86 -2.16
N PHE A 290 26.59 13.07 -0.93
CA PHE A 290 25.15 13.20 -0.64
C PHE A 290 24.51 14.38 -1.37
N ARG A 291 25.14 15.56 -1.37
CA ARG A 291 24.62 16.73 -2.09
C ARG A 291 24.53 16.48 -3.59
N ARG A 292 25.55 15.87 -4.18
CA ARG A 292 25.63 15.64 -5.63
C ARG A 292 24.72 14.50 -6.10
N PHE A 293 24.71 13.35 -5.41
CA PHE A 293 24.04 12.14 -5.89
C PHE A 293 22.67 11.91 -5.24
N VAL A 294 22.45 12.41 -4.01
CA VAL A 294 21.16 12.28 -3.30
C VAL A 294 20.36 13.58 -3.33
N GLY A 295 21.01 14.71 -3.65
CA GLY A 295 20.39 16.02 -3.75
C GLY A 295 20.09 16.68 -2.39
N MET A 296 20.60 16.12 -1.29
CA MET A 296 20.35 16.64 0.06
C MET A 296 21.49 16.38 1.03
N SER A 297 21.43 16.98 2.23
CA SER A 297 22.40 16.70 3.28
C SER A 297 22.13 15.33 3.95
N ILE A 298 23.18 14.72 4.54
CA ILE A 298 23.08 13.49 5.32
C ILE A 298 22.02 13.60 6.43
N VAL A 299 21.97 14.72 7.15
CA VAL A 299 20.99 14.97 8.22
C VAL A 299 19.56 15.02 7.68
N ALA A 300 19.37 15.67 6.53
CA ALA A 300 18.06 15.71 5.87
C ALA A 300 17.64 14.32 5.43
N TYR A 301 18.55 13.53 4.85
CA TYR A 301 18.29 12.15 4.43
C TYR A 301 17.90 11.25 5.63
N GLN A 302 18.67 11.29 6.72
CA GLN A 302 18.32 10.54 7.94
C GLN A 302 16.93 10.93 8.48
N ARG A 303 16.62 12.24 8.51
CA ARG A 303 15.29 12.69 8.93
C ARG A 303 14.20 12.15 8.02
N GLN A 304 14.42 12.14 6.71
CA GLN A 304 13.47 11.59 5.73
C GLN A 304 13.19 10.10 5.96
N VAL A 305 14.25 9.30 6.07
CA VAL A 305 14.11 7.86 6.34
C VAL A 305 13.32 7.61 7.64
N ARG A 306 13.58 8.37 8.69
CA ARG A 306 12.86 8.25 9.97
C ARG A 306 11.39 8.66 9.84
N LEU A 307 11.08 9.72 9.11
CA LEU A 307 9.69 10.14 8.86
C LEU A 307 8.94 9.09 8.05
N GLN A 308 9.56 8.51 7.03
CA GLN A 308 8.98 7.46 6.23
C GLN A 308 8.65 6.23 7.09
N ARG A 309 9.58 5.76 7.91
CA ARG A 309 9.35 4.62 8.81
C ARG A 309 8.28 4.90 9.87
N ALA A 310 8.21 6.14 10.37
CA ALA A 310 7.14 6.56 11.28
C ALA A 310 5.77 6.55 10.57
N TYR A 311 5.70 7.02 9.32
CA TYR A 311 4.50 6.96 8.51
C TYR A 311 4.04 5.51 8.29
N GLU A 312 4.94 4.63 7.87
CA GLU A 312 4.67 3.19 7.69
C GLU A 312 4.14 2.54 8.97
N ALA A 313 4.76 2.83 10.12
CA ALA A 313 4.35 2.28 11.41
C ALA A 313 2.94 2.74 11.80
N LEU A 314 2.61 4.02 11.61
CA LEU A 314 1.28 4.58 11.88
C LEU A 314 0.23 4.03 10.91
N ALA A 315 0.55 3.97 9.62
CA ALA A 315 -0.35 3.47 8.58
C ALA A 315 -0.66 1.98 8.70
N ARG A 316 0.29 1.15 9.16
CA ARG A 316 0.09 -0.30 9.37
C ARG A 316 -0.53 -0.64 10.74
N GLY A 317 -0.64 0.32 11.67
CA GLY A 317 -1.24 0.18 13.00
C GLY A 317 -0.49 -0.68 13.99
N HIS A 318 0.75 -0.97 13.73
CA HIS A 318 1.65 -1.62 14.70
C HIS A 318 2.24 -0.62 15.70
N ALA A 319 1.69 0.59 15.73
CA ALA A 319 2.22 1.69 16.51
C ALA A 319 1.36 1.96 17.74
N GLY A 320 1.99 2.16 18.87
CA GLY A 320 1.43 2.72 20.07
C GLY A 320 0.91 4.16 19.89
N SER A 321 1.11 5.06 20.83
CA SER A 321 0.77 6.48 20.71
C SER A 321 1.64 7.18 19.65
N VAL A 322 1.16 8.32 19.15
CA VAL A 322 1.96 9.19 18.25
C VAL A 322 3.30 9.59 18.90
N THR A 323 3.28 9.81 20.22
CA THR A 323 4.46 10.13 21.01
C THR A 323 5.48 8.98 21.01
N GLU A 324 5.01 7.75 21.22
CA GLU A 324 5.87 6.56 21.18
C GLU A 324 6.50 6.36 19.81
N VAL A 325 5.74 6.58 18.73
CA VAL A 325 6.26 6.49 17.37
C VAL A 325 7.34 7.56 17.13
N ALA A 326 7.07 8.80 17.50
CA ALA A 326 8.04 9.88 17.37
C ALA A 326 9.36 9.55 18.11
N LEU A 327 9.27 9.15 19.35
CA LEU A 327 10.43 8.78 20.18
C LEU A 327 11.17 7.54 19.61
N ARG A 328 10.42 6.50 19.21
CA ARG A 328 10.98 5.28 18.60
C ARG A 328 11.83 5.60 17.38
N PHE A 329 11.41 6.55 16.55
CA PHE A 329 12.17 6.95 15.36
C PHE A 329 13.09 8.15 15.62
N GLY A 330 13.48 8.41 16.88
CA GLY A 330 14.53 9.34 17.27
C GLY A 330 14.14 10.82 17.18
N PHE A 331 12.84 11.16 17.24
CA PHE A 331 12.37 12.54 17.35
C PHE A 331 12.16 12.89 18.81
N SER A 332 13.11 13.64 19.39
CA SER A 332 13.04 14.10 20.78
C SER A 332 11.95 15.15 21.03
N ASN A 333 11.51 15.85 19.98
CA ASN A 333 10.46 16.87 20.05
C ASN A 333 9.27 16.45 19.19
N VAL A 334 8.19 16.01 19.87
CA VAL A 334 6.96 15.51 19.23
C VAL A 334 6.26 16.60 18.41
N GLY A 335 6.28 17.87 18.85
CA GLY A 335 5.69 18.96 18.10
C GLY A 335 6.39 19.19 16.77
N ARG A 336 7.73 19.19 16.76
CA ARG A 336 8.52 19.26 15.50
C ARG A 336 8.30 18.03 14.63
N PHE A 337 8.18 16.84 15.22
CA PHE A 337 7.83 15.64 14.47
C PHE A 337 6.49 15.81 13.75
N CYS A 338 5.44 16.27 14.44
CA CYS A 338 4.13 16.51 13.85
C CYS A 338 4.19 17.53 12.70
N GLN A 339 4.95 18.62 12.87
CA GLN A 339 5.15 19.63 11.82
C GLN A 339 5.85 19.04 10.59
N TYR A 340 6.95 18.33 10.77
CA TYR A 340 7.66 17.67 9.67
C TYR A 340 6.80 16.61 8.99
N PHE A 341 6.04 15.84 9.76
CA PHE A 341 5.15 14.80 9.25
C PHE A 341 4.02 15.41 8.41
N GLN A 342 3.35 16.43 8.92
CA GLN A 342 2.28 17.11 8.19
C GLN A 342 2.78 17.81 6.93
N SER A 343 3.95 18.47 7.01
CA SER A 343 4.59 19.07 5.84
C SER A 343 4.94 18.02 4.77
N ALA A 344 5.36 16.81 5.19
CA ALA A 344 5.75 15.76 4.29
C ALA A 344 4.57 15.03 3.65
N TYR A 345 3.53 14.74 4.42
CA TYR A 345 2.45 13.84 4.01
C TYR A 345 1.08 14.51 3.86
N GLY A 346 0.97 15.79 4.22
CA GLY A 346 -0.28 16.55 4.13
C GLY A 346 -1.34 16.18 5.17
N VAL A 347 -1.02 15.23 6.07
CA VAL A 347 -1.90 14.78 7.17
C VAL A 347 -1.11 14.76 8.47
N SER A 348 -1.77 15.02 9.59
CA SER A 348 -1.12 14.87 10.89
C SER A 348 -0.94 13.39 11.27
N PRO A 349 0.04 13.04 12.13
CA PRO A 349 0.19 11.66 12.62
C PRO A 349 -1.06 11.12 13.32
N ALA A 350 -1.79 11.99 14.03
CA ALA A 350 -3.02 11.63 14.73
C ALA A 350 -4.16 11.33 13.75
N GLU A 351 -4.34 12.15 12.72
CA GLU A 351 -5.31 11.90 11.65
C GLU A 351 -5.01 10.63 10.89
N LEU A 352 -3.73 10.38 10.52
CA LEU A 352 -3.36 9.14 9.83
C LEU A 352 -3.70 7.92 10.68
N LYS A 353 -3.46 7.98 11.99
CA LYS A 353 -3.80 6.91 12.92
C LYS A 353 -5.31 6.73 13.09
N ALA A 354 -6.10 7.82 13.08
CA ALA A 354 -7.55 7.79 13.25
C ALA A 354 -8.30 7.32 12.00
N ARG A 355 -7.70 7.45 10.81
CA ARG A 355 -8.28 7.00 9.51
C ARG A 355 -8.28 5.48 9.31
N ARG A 356 -8.03 4.75 10.34
CA ARG A 356 -8.08 3.29 10.44
C ARG A 356 -9.36 2.81 11.09
#